data_1d141a9f944fe1f3ec0a276c82ec59b9
#
_entry.id   1d141a9f944fe1f3ec0a276c82ec59b9
#
_cell.length_a   1.000
_cell.length_b   1.000
_cell.length_c   1.000
_cell.angle_alpha   90.00
_cell.angle_beta   90.00
_cell.angle_gamma   90.00
#
_symmetry.space_group_name_H-M   'P 1'
#
loop_
_entity.id
_entity.type
_entity.pdbx_description
1 polymer ?
#
loop_
_entity_poly.entity_id
_entity_poly.type
_entity_poly.pdbx_seq_one_letter_code
_entity_poly.pdbx_strand_id
1 'polypeptide(L)'
;MSKKKSPSPELRALAEQVEQHLAAIRKTIRAPLESEFARGNLTGPQTSLMGAVVASPSGLTLKDLAAQLGLAHSTVSVMATRLVEKGLLTRQPHPTDGRATLLVASAPVRNFLRTEMPRLTLSPLVTALRRASDTDRRQILRALQKLRSLVEANQSPR
;
A
#
# COMPACT_ATOMS: atom_id res chain seq x y z
N MET A 1 14.36 -32.59 13.81
CA MET A 1 14.40 -31.13 14.07
C MET A 1 15.67 -30.59 13.43
N SER A 2 15.55 -30.04 12.22
CA SER A 2 16.72 -29.45 11.50
C SER A 2 17.01 -28.07 12.09
N LYS A 3 18.17 -27.93 12.76
CA LYS A 3 18.65 -26.60 13.24
C LYS A 3 18.80 -25.67 12.01
N LYS A 4 17.93 -24.70 11.82
CA LYS A 4 18.16 -23.60 10.87
C LYS A 4 19.48 -22.94 11.26
N LYS A 5 20.53 -23.23 10.48
CA LYS A 5 21.86 -22.62 10.64
C LYS A 5 21.71 -21.10 10.48
N SER A 6 22.12 -20.32 11.46
CA SER A 6 22.12 -18.86 11.36
C SER A 6 22.88 -18.42 10.10
N PRO A 7 22.40 -17.40 9.38
CA PRO A 7 23.07 -16.92 8.17
C PRO A 7 24.49 -16.44 8.50
N SER A 8 25.41 -16.60 7.55
CA SER A 8 26.76 -16.05 7.69
C SER A 8 26.73 -14.52 7.82
N PRO A 9 27.71 -13.92 8.49
CA PRO A 9 27.80 -12.45 8.61
C PRO A 9 27.77 -11.74 7.23
N GLU A 10 28.43 -12.32 6.24
CA GLU A 10 28.47 -11.79 4.86
C GLU A 10 27.08 -11.83 4.20
N LEU A 11 26.35 -12.94 4.35
CA LEU A 11 25.01 -13.06 3.80
C LEU A 11 24.05 -12.08 4.47
N ARG A 12 24.22 -11.84 5.76
CA ARG A 12 23.44 -10.86 6.50
C ARG A 12 23.73 -9.44 6.01
N ALA A 13 24.99 -9.06 5.86
CA ALA A 13 25.39 -7.76 5.34
C ALA A 13 24.84 -7.52 3.91
N LEU A 14 24.89 -8.53 3.05
CA LEU A 14 24.28 -8.46 1.72
C LEU A 14 22.76 -8.26 1.77
N ALA A 15 22.06 -8.96 2.64
CA ALA A 15 20.63 -8.81 2.81
C ALA A 15 20.25 -7.42 3.30
N GLU A 16 21.03 -6.83 4.23
CA GLU A 16 20.86 -5.47 4.72
C GLU A 16 21.03 -4.44 3.59
N GLN A 17 22.06 -4.60 2.73
CA GLN A 17 22.24 -3.73 1.56
C GLN A 17 21.07 -3.84 0.58
N VAL A 18 20.62 -5.05 0.27
CA VAL A 18 19.45 -5.26 -0.62
C VAL A 18 18.21 -4.56 -0.04
N GLU A 19 17.94 -4.73 1.27
CA GLU A 19 16.79 -4.06 1.90
C GLU A 19 16.90 -2.54 1.88
N GLN A 20 18.07 -1.98 2.12
CA GLN A 20 18.31 -0.53 2.01
C GLN A 20 17.98 0.02 0.62
N HIS A 21 18.43 -0.67 -0.43
CA HIS A 21 18.11 -0.29 -1.81
C HIS A 21 16.62 -0.41 -2.12
N LEU A 22 15.99 -1.50 -1.70
CA LEU A 22 14.55 -1.69 -1.88
C LEU A 22 13.73 -0.62 -1.13
N ALA A 23 14.12 -0.27 0.09
CA ALA A 23 13.47 0.77 0.88
C ALA A 23 13.60 2.15 0.21
N ALA A 24 14.78 2.50 -0.26
CA ALA A 24 15.04 3.76 -0.98
C ALA A 24 14.21 3.84 -2.28
N ILE A 25 14.18 2.77 -3.07
CA ILE A 25 13.38 2.69 -4.29
C ILE A 25 11.88 2.84 -3.97
N ARG A 26 11.37 2.11 -2.97
CA ARG A 26 9.96 2.21 -2.53
C ARG A 26 9.59 3.63 -2.11
N LYS A 27 10.46 4.30 -1.34
CA LYS A 27 10.27 5.69 -0.93
C LYS A 27 10.17 6.63 -2.14
N THR A 28 11.08 6.52 -3.10
CA THR A 28 11.08 7.36 -4.31
C THR A 28 9.84 7.14 -5.18
N ILE A 29 9.42 5.88 -5.34
CA ILE A 29 8.21 5.53 -6.12
C ILE A 29 6.95 6.07 -5.45
N ARG A 30 6.88 6.08 -4.12
CA ARG A 30 5.72 6.55 -3.36
C ARG A 30 5.65 8.06 -3.17
N ALA A 31 6.77 8.76 -3.27
CA ALA A 31 6.84 10.19 -3.00
C ALA A 31 5.80 11.04 -3.78
N PRO A 32 5.51 10.81 -5.08
CA PRO A 32 4.47 11.56 -5.78
C PRO A 32 3.08 11.31 -5.21
N LEU A 33 2.78 10.07 -4.82
CA LEU A 33 1.50 9.71 -4.22
C LEU A 33 1.34 10.31 -2.81
N GLU A 34 2.40 10.28 -2.00
CA GLU A 34 2.41 10.90 -0.67
C GLU A 34 2.20 12.41 -0.77
N SER A 35 2.78 13.05 -1.78
CA SER A 35 2.55 14.48 -2.07
C SER A 35 1.09 14.77 -2.42
N GLU A 36 0.40 13.91 -3.17
CA GLU A 36 -1.03 14.05 -3.45
C GLU A 36 -1.88 13.91 -2.18
N PHE A 37 -1.57 12.92 -1.34
CA PHE A 37 -2.26 12.76 -0.05
C PHE A 37 -2.02 13.94 0.90
N ALA A 38 -0.80 14.48 0.94
CA ALA A 38 -0.47 15.66 1.73
C ALA A 38 -1.27 16.89 1.27
N ARG A 39 -1.48 17.06 -0.04
CA ARG A 39 -2.36 18.13 -0.58
C ARG A 39 -3.81 17.96 -0.13
N GLY A 40 -4.27 16.72 0.09
CA GLY A 40 -5.59 16.44 0.64
C GLY A 40 -5.75 16.74 2.14
N ASN A 41 -4.71 17.25 2.82
CA ASN A 41 -4.71 17.54 4.26
C ASN A 41 -5.21 16.35 5.10
N LEU A 42 -4.73 15.13 4.79
CA LEU A 42 -5.02 13.94 5.57
C LEU A 42 -3.97 13.74 6.65
N THR A 43 -4.43 13.51 7.87
CA THR A 43 -3.55 13.07 8.97
C THR A 43 -3.13 11.61 8.77
N GLY A 44 -2.03 11.18 9.42
CA GLY A 44 -1.57 9.79 9.35
C GLY A 44 -2.68 8.76 9.63
N PRO A 45 -3.45 8.89 10.74
CA PRO A 45 -4.57 7.99 11.02
C PRO A 45 -5.66 8.01 9.94
N GLN A 46 -5.98 9.17 9.36
CA GLN A 46 -6.93 9.26 8.25
C GLN A 46 -6.41 8.58 6.98
N THR A 47 -5.12 8.68 6.70
CA THR A 47 -4.48 7.97 5.59
C THR A 47 -4.55 6.45 5.80
N SER A 48 -4.32 5.97 7.03
CA SER A 48 -4.45 4.55 7.37
C SER A 48 -5.89 4.05 7.18
N LEU A 49 -6.88 4.83 7.61
CA LEU A 49 -8.30 4.50 7.42
C LEU A 49 -8.65 4.44 5.92
N MET A 50 -8.23 5.44 5.15
CA MET A 50 -8.41 5.43 3.69
C MET A 50 -7.78 4.21 3.04
N GLY A 51 -6.55 3.85 3.47
CA GLY A 51 -5.85 2.66 2.98
C GLY A 51 -6.64 1.37 3.23
N ALA A 52 -7.21 1.20 4.42
CA ALA A 52 -8.04 0.05 4.77
C ALA A 52 -9.30 -0.04 3.89
N VAL A 53 -10.01 1.08 3.69
CA VAL A 53 -11.22 1.12 2.86
C VAL A 53 -10.89 0.86 1.38
N VAL A 54 -9.78 1.43 0.87
CA VAL A 54 -9.32 1.21 -0.51
C VAL A 54 -8.93 -0.24 -0.77
N ALA A 55 -8.33 -0.91 0.23
CA ALA A 55 -7.98 -2.32 0.15
C ALA A 55 -9.21 -3.26 0.19
N SER A 56 -10.39 -2.74 0.53
CA SER A 56 -11.64 -3.49 0.66
C SER A 56 -12.73 -2.91 -0.26
N PRO A 57 -12.75 -3.29 -1.54
CA PRO A 57 -13.68 -2.71 -2.53
C PRO A 57 -15.16 -2.89 -2.18
N SER A 58 -15.51 -3.94 -1.45
CA SER A 58 -16.86 -4.18 -0.93
C SER A 58 -17.26 -3.26 0.24
N GLY A 59 -16.32 -2.47 0.74
CA GLY A 59 -16.50 -1.60 1.90
C GLY A 59 -16.22 -2.29 3.22
N LEU A 60 -16.12 -1.49 4.28
CA LEU A 60 -15.91 -1.93 5.66
C LEU A 60 -16.89 -1.23 6.60
N THR A 61 -17.35 -1.94 7.63
CA THR A 61 -18.11 -1.30 8.71
C THR A 61 -17.18 -0.51 9.63
N LEU A 62 -17.72 0.42 10.42
CA LEU A 62 -16.93 1.12 11.46
C LEU A 62 -16.33 0.15 12.48
N LYS A 63 -17.01 -0.96 12.77
CA LYS A 63 -16.52 -2.01 13.67
C LYS A 63 -15.29 -2.72 13.11
N ASP A 64 -15.34 -3.11 11.82
CA ASP A 64 -14.22 -3.77 11.16
C ASP A 64 -13.01 -2.84 11.06
N LEU A 65 -13.23 -1.57 10.73
CA LEU A 65 -12.19 -0.55 10.69
C LEU A 65 -11.55 -0.32 12.05
N ALA A 66 -12.35 -0.25 13.12
CA ALA A 66 -11.85 -0.10 14.49
C ALA A 66 -10.95 -1.29 14.89
N ALA A 67 -11.40 -2.51 14.60
CA ALA A 67 -10.63 -3.71 14.85
C ALA A 67 -9.33 -3.77 14.04
N GLN A 68 -9.40 -3.46 12.74
CA GLN A 68 -8.24 -3.52 11.83
C GLN A 68 -7.18 -2.45 12.16
N LEU A 69 -7.61 -1.26 12.61
CA LEU A 69 -6.71 -0.16 12.93
C LEU A 69 -6.25 -0.15 14.39
N GLY A 70 -6.81 -0.99 15.25
CA GLY A 70 -6.53 -0.99 16.69
C GLY A 70 -6.96 0.30 17.38
N LEU A 71 -8.05 0.94 16.92
CA LEU A 71 -8.54 2.21 17.42
C LEU A 71 -9.92 2.08 18.05
N ALA A 72 -10.27 3.00 18.97
CA ALA A 72 -11.60 3.07 19.54
C ALA A 72 -12.64 3.37 18.45
N HIS A 73 -13.82 2.74 18.54
CA HIS A 73 -14.92 2.92 17.59
C HIS A 73 -15.33 4.40 17.44
N SER A 74 -15.37 5.17 18.54
CA SER A 74 -15.66 6.60 18.51
C SER A 74 -14.64 7.40 17.69
N THR A 75 -13.36 7.08 17.83
CA THR A 75 -12.27 7.70 17.06
C THR A 75 -12.43 7.44 15.57
N VAL A 76 -12.67 6.17 15.20
CA VAL A 76 -12.90 5.78 13.81
C VAL A 76 -14.15 6.45 13.24
N SER A 77 -15.23 6.54 14.03
CA SER A 77 -16.47 7.20 13.61
C SER A 77 -16.24 8.68 13.27
N VAL A 78 -15.52 9.42 14.12
CA VAL A 78 -15.19 10.85 13.86
C VAL A 78 -14.32 10.99 12.62
N MET A 79 -13.30 10.15 12.46
CA MET A 79 -12.44 10.18 11.28
C MET A 79 -13.22 9.87 10.00
N ALA A 80 -14.08 8.85 10.04
CA ALA A 80 -14.89 8.46 8.90
C ALA A 80 -15.87 9.59 8.49
N THR A 81 -16.51 10.26 9.47
CA THR A 81 -17.39 11.40 9.19
C THR A 81 -16.63 12.51 8.48
N ARG A 82 -15.45 12.89 8.96
CA ARG A 82 -14.61 13.91 8.33
C ARG A 82 -14.18 13.53 6.90
N LEU A 83 -13.93 12.26 6.64
CA LEU A 83 -13.56 11.78 5.31
C LEU A 83 -14.77 11.75 4.35
N VAL A 84 -15.96 11.49 4.87
CA VAL A 84 -17.22 11.62 4.10
C VAL A 84 -17.50 13.09 3.78
N GLU A 85 -17.37 14.00 4.75
CA GLU A 85 -17.50 15.44 4.54
C GLU A 85 -16.51 16.00 3.50
N LYS A 86 -15.28 15.45 3.49
CA LYS A 86 -14.28 15.75 2.45
C LYS A 86 -14.58 15.12 1.08
N GLY A 87 -15.66 14.34 0.95
CA GLY A 87 -16.01 13.65 -0.30
C GLY A 87 -15.06 12.49 -0.67
N LEU A 88 -14.26 12.01 0.27
CA LEU A 88 -13.30 10.92 0.03
C LEU A 88 -13.92 9.54 0.25
N LEU A 89 -14.89 9.45 1.15
CA LEU A 89 -15.68 8.25 1.43
C LEU A 89 -17.16 8.51 1.20
N THR A 90 -17.91 7.43 0.98
CA THR A 90 -19.38 7.43 0.98
C THR A 90 -19.88 6.32 1.89
N ARG A 91 -21.09 6.53 2.46
CA ARG A 91 -21.79 5.53 3.25
C ARG A 91 -22.76 4.78 2.36
N GLN A 92 -22.80 3.46 2.46
CA GLN A 92 -23.72 2.59 1.74
C GLN A 92 -24.41 1.64 2.72
N PRO A 93 -25.68 1.26 2.48
CA PRO A 93 -26.33 0.21 3.27
C PRO A 93 -25.55 -1.11 3.17
N HIS A 94 -25.47 -1.83 4.28
CA HIS A 94 -24.89 -3.17 4.24
C HIS A 94 -25.87 -4.13 3.51
N PRO A 95 -25.38 -5.00 2.61
CA PRO A 95 -26.25 -5.79 1.73
C PRO A 95 -27.15 -6.80 2.45
N THR A 96 -26.74 -7.26 3.63
CA THR A 96 -27.44 -8.30 4.40
C THR A 96 -27.86 -7.86 5.79
N ASP A 97 -27.34 -6.74 6.31
CA ASP A 97 -27.68 -6.19 7.62
C ASP A 97 -28.17 -4.75 7.48
N GLY A 98 -29.48 -4.57 7.46
CA GLY A 98 -30.10 -3.25 7.31
C GLY A 98 -29.79 -2.25 8.43
N ARG A 99 -29.16 -2.67 9.52
CA ARG A 99 -28.73 -1.81 10.64
C ARG A 99 -27.27 -1.34 10.48
N ALA A 100 -26.51 -2.01 9.65
CA ALA A 100 -25.10 -1.71 9.41
C ALA A 100 -24.92 -0.80 8.20
N THR A 101 -23.86 0.01 8.23
CA THR A 101 -23.46 0.88 7.15
C THR A 101 -22.02 0.56 6.76
N LEU A 102 -21.77 0.40 5.47
CA LEU A 102 -20.43 0.26 4.90
C LEU A 102 -19.87 1.62 4.53
N LEU A 103 -18.59 1.80 4.81
CA LEU A 103 -17.78 2.87 4.27
C LEU A 103 -17.07 2.36 3.02
N VAL A 104 -17.24 3.07 1.92
CA VAL A 104 -16.59 2.75 0.63
C VAL A 104 -15.88 4.00 0.09
N ALA A 105 -14.84 3.80 -0.69
CA ALA A 105 -14.19 4.90 -1.40
C ALA A 105 -15.20 5.60 -2.31
N SER A 106 -15.18 6.92 -2.34
CA SER A 106 -16.06 7.71 -3.22
C SER A 106 -15.75 7.51 -4.71
N ALA A 107 -16.66 7.86 -5.60
CA ALA A 107 -16.43 7.74 -7.03
C ALA A 107 -15.18 8.52 -7.51
N PRO A 108 -14.93 9.77 -7.09
CA PRO A 108 -13.68 10.47 -7.39
C PRO A 108 -12.44 9.72 -6.94
N VAL A 109 -12.45 9.17 -5.71
CA VAL A 109 -11.31 8.38 -5.19
C VAL A 109 -11.11 7.11 -6.01
N ARG A 110 -12.16 6.35 -6.30
CA ARG A 110 -12.05 5.16 -7.16
C ARG A 110 -11.51 5.49 -8.55
N ASN A 111 -11.94 6.60 -9.13
CA ASN A 111 -11.42 7.05 -10.42
C ASN A 111 -9.93 7.40 -10.34
N PHE A 112 -9.52 8.17 -9.34
CA PHE A 112 -8.12 8.50 -9.08
C PHE A 112 -7.25 7.24 -8.94
N LEU A 113 -7.71 6.27 -8.16
CA LEU A 113 -6.99 5.00 -7.96
C LEU A 113 -6.83 4.21 -9.26
N ARG A 114 -7.81 4.30 -10.16
CA ARG A 114 -7.79 3.60 -11.46
C ARG A 114 -6.93 4.28 -12.50
N THR A 115 -6.93 5.61 -12.55
CA THR A 115 -6.30 6.37 -13.63
C THR A 115 -5.01 7.06 -13.23
N GLU A 116 -5.01 7.79 -12.13
CA GLU A 116 -3.89 8.66 -11.75
C GLU A 116 -2.86 7.92 -10.87
N MET A 117 -3.31 7.11 -9.93
CA MET A 117 -2.40 6.38 -9.04
C MET A 117 -1.39 5.50 -9.78
N PRO A 118 -1.78 4.70 -10.82
CA PRO A 118 -0.81 3.95 -11.62
C PRO A 118 0.19 4.86 -12.33
N ARG A 119 -0.25 6.01 -12.83
CA ARG A 119 0.65 7.00 -13.47
C ARG A 119 1.67 7.54 -12.48
N LEU A 120 1.22 7.96 -11.29
CA LEU A 120 2.09 8.51 -10.26
C LEU A 120 3.13 7.50 -9.78
N THR A 121 2.74 6.26 -9.59
CA THR A 121 3.66 5.19 -9.14
C THR A 121 4.61 4.71 -10.23
N LEU A 122 4.18 4.71 -11.50
CA LEU A 122 5.04 4.29 -12.62
C LEU A 122 5.97 5.40 -13.11
N SER A 123 5.58 6.66 -12.97
CA SER A 123 6.35 7.80 -13.50
C SER A 123 7.82 7.83 -13.06
N PRO A 124 8.18 7.64 -11.78
CA PRO A 124 9.58 7.60 -11.35
C PRO A 124 10.35 6.45 -11.99
N LEU A 125 9.73 5.27 -12.12
CA LEU A 125 10.34 4.11 -12.75
C LEU A 125 10.56 4.33 -14.25
N VAL A 126 9.55 4.84 -14.95
CA VAL A 126 9.65 5.16 -16.38
C VAL A 126 10.76 6.18 -16.61
N THR A 127 10.86 7.22 -15.77
CA THR A 127 11.91 8.24 -15.87
C THR A 127 13.30 7.64 -15.66
N ALA A 128 13.45 6.78 -14.65
CA ALA A 128 14.73 6.10 -14.39
C ALA A 128 15.12 5.16 -15.54
N LEU A 129 14.18 4.33 -16.02
CA LEU A 129 14.42 3.37 -17.08
C LEU A 129 14.68 4.04 -18.45
N ARG A 130 14.15 5.23 -18.70
CA ARG A 130 14.50 6.00 -19.92
C ARG A 130 15.97 6.40 -19.98
N ARG A 131 16.62 6.60 -18.83
CA ARG A 131 18.04 6.97 -18.73
C ARG A 131 18.96 5.75 -18.77
N ALA A 132 18.43 4.55 -18.58
CA ALA A 132 19.19 3.32 -18.58
C ALA A 132 19.36 2.78 -20.01
N SER A 133 20.49 2.09 -20.27
CA SER A 133 20.69 1.34 -21.50
C SER A 133 19.73 0.14 -21.58
N ASP A 134 19.52 -0.42 -22.78
CA ASP A 134 18.70 -1.62 -22.95
C ASP A 134 19.28 -2.83 -22.21
N THR A 135 20.60 -2.87 -22.06
CA THR A 135 21.27 -3.91 -21.28
C THR A 135 20.94 -3.77 -19.80
N ASP A 136 21.06 -2.56 -19.23
CA ASP A 136 20.74 -2.30 -17.82
C ASP A 136 19.27 -2.58 -17.53
N ARG A 137 18.34 -2.17 -18.40
CA ARG A 137 16.91 -2.47 -18.27
C ARG A 137 16.64 -3.97 -18.13
N ARG A 138 17.29 -4.78 -18.98
CA ARG A 138 17.17 -6.25 -18.94
C ARG A 138 17.79 -6.83 -17.68
N GLN A 139 18.94 -6.32 -17.24
CA GLN A 139 19.61 -6.78 -16.01
C GLN A 139 18.77 -6.47 -14.77
N ILE A 140 18.26 -5.25 -14.64
CA ILE A 140 17.39 -4.82 -13.55
C ILE A 140 16.16 -5.74 -13.46
N LEU A 141 15.48 -5.95 -14.59
CA LEU A 141 14.27 -6.79 -14.62
C LEU A 141 14.57 -8.23 -14.19
N ARG A 142 15.65 -8.83 -14.72
CA ARG A 142 16.07 -10.20 -14.37
C ARG A 142 16.46 -10.32 -12.90
N ALA A 143 17.19 -9.33 -12.35
CA ALA A 143 17.60 -9.34 -10.94
C ALA A 143 16.38 -9.28 -10.01
N LEU A 144 15.41 -8.40 -10.29
CA LEU A 144 14.18 -8.28 -9.52
C LEU A 144 13.31 -9.53 -9.63
N GLN A 145 13.17 -10.12 -10.81
CA GLN A 145 12.45 -11.38 -11.00
C GLN A 145 13.09 -12.52 -10.20
N LYS A 146 14.41 -12.63 -10.23
CA LYS A 146 15.15 -13.64 -9.47
C LYS A 146 14.98 -13.44 -7.97
N LEU A 147 15.15 -12.21 -7.48
CA LEU A 147 14.98 -11.90 -6.07
C LEU A 147 13.56 -12.25 -5.60
N ARG A 148 12.53 -11.84 -6.36
CA ARG A 148 11.14 -12.15 -6.06
C ARG A 148 10.92 -13.65 -5.95
N SER A 149 11.35 -14.44 -6.94
CA SER A 149 11.16 -15.90 -6.92
C SER A 149 11.84 -16.57 -5.73
N LEU A 150 13.02 -16.09 -5.30
CA LEU A 150 13.71 -16.62 -4.13
C LEU A 150 12.99 -16.30 -2.81
N VAL A 151 12.41 -15.10 -2.70
CA VAL A 151 11.63 -14.69 -1.52
C VAL A 151 10.32 -15.47 -1.44
N GLU A 152 9.58 -15.60 -2.55
CA GLU A 152 8.30 -16.32 -2.63
C GLU A 152 8.47 -17.82 -2.34
N ALA A 153 9.54 -18.45 -2.83
CA ALA A 153 9.84 -19.86 -2.55
C ALA A 153 10.04 -20.17 -1.05
N ASN A 154 10.44 -19.17 -0.26
CA ASN A 154 10.62 -19.31 1.19
C ASN A 154 9.31 -19.13 1.99
N GLN A 155 8.25 -18.65 1.37
CA GLN A 155 6.95 -18.38 2.03
C GLN A 155 5.94 -19.51 1.82
N SER A 156 6.19 -20.45 0.92
CA SER A 156 5.33 -21.63 0.75
C SER A 156 5.52 -22.57 1.94
N PRO A 157 4.50 -22.79 2.80
CA PRO A 157 4.57 -23.79 3.88
C PRO A 157 4.69 -25.19 3.23
N ARG A 158 5.65 -25.97 3.73
CA ARG A 158 5.70 -27.41 3.49
C ARG A 158 4.62 -28.12 4.28
#